data_89848c8b45ac2cb2cfea75d8ef91fa81
#
_entry.id   89848c8b45ac2cb2cfea75d8ef91fa81
#
_cell.length_a   1.000
_cell.length_b   1.000
_cell.length_c   1.000
_cell.angle_alpha   90.00
_cell.angle_beta   90.00
_cell.angle_gamma   90.00
#
_symmetry.space_group_name_H-M   'P 1'
#
loop_
_entity.id
_entity.type
_entity.pdbx_description
1 polymer ?
#
loop_
_entity_poly.entity_id
_entity_poly.type
_entity_poly.pdbx_seq_one_letter_code
_entity_poly.pdbx_strand_id
1 'polypeptide(L)'
;APAAEDLEDICLQMADSLSGYSTTRFTFGSVNDGSVLGTSSRVSSITLVPIWDTLDFGRNTKITQFHFSAVRDTLSTVKDKDLKILQNVYVSELKKPLDSTIIYTSSLSNPEVLNEYVDLSKRITAGIPVYSGGDSLSFDFSMEFAESFAAKIDEAQRAGKMDSVSNYLKHLPGIYFSTDAPTGMGGRINM
;
A
#
# COMPACT_ATOMS: atom_id res chain seq x y z
N ALA A 1 -29.70 4.33 -25.36
CA ALA A 1 -28.59 3.74 -24.61
C ALA A 1 -27.31 4.26 -25.25
N PRO A 2 -26.33 4.76 -24.46
CA PRO A 2 -25.05 5.21 -25.02
C PRO A 2 -24.35 4.04 -25.70
N ALA A 3 -23.60 4.32 -26.75
CA ALA A 3 -22.82 3.31 -27.44
C ALA A 3 -21.72 2.78 -26.53
N ALA A 4 -21.23 1.57 -26.77
CA ALA A 4 -20.18 0.95 -25.95
C ALA A 4 -18.90 1.83 -25.90
N GLU A 5 -18.61 2.55 -26.97
CA GLU A 5 -17.49 3.50 -27.06
C GLU A 5 -17.62 4.67 -26.09
N ASP A 6 -18.84 5.18 -25.86
CA ASP A 6 -19.07 6.26 -24.89
C ASP A 6 -18.85 5.82 -23.43
N LEU A 7 -19.04 4.52 -23.15
CA LEU A 7 -18.80 3.94 -21.83
C LEU A 7 -17.31 3.73 -21.56
N GLU A 8 -16.53 3.38 -22.57
CA GLU A 8 -15.07 3.26 -22.45
C GLU A 8 -14.43 4.63 -22.16
N ASP A 9 -14.83 5.66 -22.86
CA ASP A 9 -14.35 7.04 -22.65
C ASP A 9 -14.72 7.56 -21.25
N ILE A 10 -15.92 7.31 -20.76
CA ILE A 10 -16.35 7.69 -19.42
C ILE A 10 -15.54 6.95 -18.34
N CYS A 11 -15.27 5.67 -18.53
CA CYS A 11 -14.47 4.90 -17.59
C CYS A 11 -13.00 5.36 -17.53
N LEU A 12 -12.41 5.69 -18.67
CA LEU A 12 -11.04 6.21 -18.73
C LEU A 12 -10.91 7.60 -18.08
N GLN A 13 -11.87 8.49 -18.34
CA GLN A 13 -11.88 9.82 -17.71
C GLN A 13 -12.07 9.78 -16.20
N MET A 14 -12.91 8.88 -15.69
CA MET A 14 -13.09 8.70 -14.25
C MET A 14 -11.84 8.12 -13.57
N ALA A 15 -11.06 7.30 -14.26
CA ALA A 15 -9.85 6.70 -13.71
C ALA A 15 -8.72 7.72 -13.51
N ASP A 16 -8.58 8.70 -14.40
CA ASP A 16 -7.48 9.68 -14.35
C ASP A 16 -7.66 10.78 -13.28
N SER A 17 -8.86 10.95 -12.75
CA SER A 17 -9.17 12.01 -11.78
C SER A 17 -9.25 11.56 -10.32
N LEU A 18 -9.12 10.25 -10.06
CA LEU A 18 -9.18 9.74 -8.69
C LEU A 18 -7.88 10.01 -7.94
N SER A 19 -7.94 10.94 -6.99
CA SER A 19 -6.87 11.20 -6.03
C SER A 19 -7.15 10.48 -4.72
N GLY A 20 -6.18 9.68 -4.26
CA GLY A 20 -6.26 8.99 -2.96
C GLY A 20 -5.41 9.63 -1.86
N TYR A 21 -4.84 10.81 -2.12
CA TYR A 21 -4.01 11.48 -1.14
C TYR A 21 -4.82 12.01 0.05
N SER A 22 -4.27 11.92 1.27
CA SER A 22 -4.84 12.38 2.54
C SER A 22 -5.99 11.54 3.14
N THR A 23 -6.12 10.29 2.80
CA THR A 23 -7.01 9.39 3.53
C THR A 23 -6.28 8.70 4.69
N THR A 24 -6.99 8.46 5.79
CA THR A 24 -6.49 7.65 6.91
C THR A 24 -6.69 6.15 6.68
N ARG A 25 -7.25 5.79 5.54
CA ARG A 25 -7.57 4.43 5.13
C ARG A 25 -6.78 4.08 3.89
N PHE A 26 -6.34 2.85 3.78
CA PHE A 26 -5.73 2.35 2.56
C PHE A 26 -6.56 1.23 1.96
N THR A 27 -6.60 1.16 0.64
CA THR A 27 -7.33 0.16 -0.10
C THR A 27 -6.38 -0.67 -0.94
N PHE A 28 -6.56 -1.97 -0.93
CA PHE A 28 -5.79 -2.88 -1.77
C PHE A 28 -6.64 -4.07 -2.20
N GLY A 29 -6.25 -4.71 -3.27
CA GLY A 29 -6.92 -5.91 -3.76
C GLY A 29 -7.31 -5.80 -5.21
N SER A 30 -7.80 -6.91 -5.75
CA SER A 30 -8.23 -7.02 -7.13
C SER A 30 -9.51 -7.85 -7.22
N VAL A 31 -10.40 -7.45 -8.11
CA VAL A 31 -11.67 -8.14 -8.38
C VAL A 31 -11.79 -8.35 -9.88
N ASN A 32 -12.17 -9.56 -10.27
CA ASN A 32 -12.64 -9.87 -11.60
C ASN A 32 -14.13 -10.23 -11.50
N ASP A 33 -15.00 -9.36 -11.94
CA ASP A 33 -16.45 -9.58 -11.88
C ASP A 33 -17.02 -10.31 -13.09
N GLY A 34 -16.17 -10.62 -14.08
CA GLY A 34 -16.56 -11.28 -15.30
C GLY A 34 -17.45 -10.44 -16.23
N SER A 35 -17.64 -9.16 -15.89
CA SER A 35 -18.39 -8.21 -16.72
C SER A 35 -17.53 -7.64 -17.86
N VAL A 36 -18.11 -6.74 -18.62
CA VAL A 36 -17.41 -6.00 -19.69
C VAL A 36 -16.19 -5.21 -19.13
N LEU A 37 -16.22 -4.84 -17.84
CA LEU A 37 -15.14 -4.11 -17.18
C LEU A 37 -13.95 -5.00 -16.79
N GLY A 38 -14.13 -6.33 -16.77
CA GLY A 38 -13.03 -7.27 -16.47
C GLY A 38 -12.48 -7.15 -15.05
N THR A 39 -11.18 -6.96 -14.95
CA THR A 39 -10.47 -6.90 -13.66
C THR A 39 -10.27 -5.46 -13.19
N SER A 40 -10.71 -5.17 -11.97
CA SER A 40 -10.43 -3.92 -11.27
C SER A 40 -9.45 -4.17 -10.13
N SER A 41 -8.42 -3.33 -10.02
CA SER A 41 -7.41 -3.43 -8.95
C SER A 41 -7.30 -2.11 -8.20
N ARG A 42 -6.96 -2.22 -6.91
CA ARG A 42 -6.60 -1.09 -6.05
C ARG A 42 -5.22 -1.33 -5.44
N VAL A 43 -4.44 -0.28 -5.43
CA VAL A 43 -3.12 -0.24 -4.81
C VAL A 43 -3.06 0.95 -3.87
N SER A 44 -2.22 0.88 -2.86
CA SER A 44 -2.05 1.99 -1.92
C SER A 44 -0.60 2.12 -1.49
N SER A 45 -0.23 3.34 -1.18
CA SER A 45 1.01 3.64 -0.46
C SER A 45 0.68 4.28 0.88
N ILE A 46 1.38 3.84 1.92
CA ILE A 46 1.26 4.39 3.26
C ILE A 46 2.64 4.77 3.79
N THR A 47 2.68 5.68 4.74
CA THR A 47 3.89 5.98 5.50
C THR A 47 3.68 5.60 6.95
N LEU A 48 4.67 4.90 7.52
CA LEU A 48 4.66 4.55 8.94
C LEU A 48 5.20 5.74 9.75
N VAL A 49 4.41 6.19 10.70
CA VAL A 49 4.77 7.31 11.58
C VAL A 49 4.88 6.78 13.01
N PRO A 50 5.97 7.05 13.74
CA PRO A 50 6.07 6.65 15.13
C PRO A 50 5.02 7.38 15.97
N ILE A 51 4.45 6.68 16.95
CA ILE A 51 3.49 7.25 17.90
C ILE A 51 4.22 8.13 18.92
N TRP A 52 5.50 7.86 19.17
CA TRP A 52 6.31 8.54 20.17
C TRP A 52 7.23 9.56 19.52
N ASP A 53 7.40 10.69 20.15
CA ASP A 53 8.28 11.78 19.68
C ASP A 53 9.76 11.36 19.64
N THR A 54 10.13 10.37 20.43
CA THR A 54 11.48 9.83 20.47
C THR A 54 11.44 8.32 20.56
N LEU A 55 12.08 7.66 19.61
CA LEU A 55 12.30 6.22 19.64
C LEU A 55 13.76 5.96 20.02
N ASP A 56 13.98 5.45 21.22
CA ASP A 56 15.30 5.02 21.67
C ASP A 56 15.39 3.49 21.58
N PHE A 57 16.12 3.01 20.59
CA PHE A 57 16.39 1.59 20.45
C PHE A 57 17.52 1.10 21.38
N GLY A 58 18.13 2.00 22.16
CA GLY A 58 19.24 1.67 23.06
C GLY A 58 20.56 1.38 22.33
N ARG A 59 21.57 0.99 23.11
CA ARG A 59 22.88 0.59 22.57
C ARG A 59 22.93 -0.92 22.34
N ASN A 60 23.43 -1.35 21.19
CA ASN A 60 23.58 -2.77 20.83
C ASN A 60 22.24 -3.53 20.81
N THR A 61 21.16 -2.86 20.50
CA THR A 61 19.84 -3.47 20.42
C THR A 61 19.74 -4.32 19.15
N LYS A 62 19.18 -5.52 19.29
CA LYS A 62 18.86 -6.39 18.19
C LYS A 62 17.35 -6.38 17.96
N ILE A 63 16.94 -6.08 16.75
CA ILE A 63 15.53 -6.21 16.34
C ILE A 63 15.23 -7.70 16.22
N THR A 64 14.20 -8.16 16.90
CA THR A 64 13.75 -9.55 16.86
C THR A 64 12.55 -9.74 15.94
N GLN A 65 11.71 -8.71 15.82
CA GLN A 65 10.51 -8.74 15.00
C GLN A 65 10.10 -7.31 14.62
N PHE A 66 9.56 -7.17 13.41
CA PHE A 66 8.84 -5.99 12.98
C PHE A 66 7.53 -6.45 12.34
N HIS A 67 6.44 -6.28 13.08
CA HIS A 67 5.13 -6.79 12.72
C HIS A 67 4.21 -5.69 12.20
N PHE A 68 3.50 -6.00 11.11
CA PHE A 68 2.43 -5.17 10.56
C PHE A 68 1.08 -5.80 10.86
N SER A 69 0.14 -4.99 11.32
CA SER A 69 -1.25 -5.38 11.49
C SER A 69 -2.18 -4.25 11.05
N ALA A 70 -3.16 -4.59 10.25
CA ALA A 70 -4.23 -3.69 9.84
C ALA A 70 -5.58 -4.39 10.00
N VAL A 71 -6.56 -3.66 10.48
CA VAL A 71 -7.93 -4.14 10.66
C VAL A 71 -8.79 -3.64 9.52
N ARG A 72 -9.65 -4.50 8.99
CA ARG A 72 -10.58 -4.15 7.92
C ARG A 72 -11.58 -3.11 8.41
N ASP A 73 -11.84 -2.11 7.58
CA ASP A 73 -12.90 -1.16 7.84
C ASP A 73 -14.28 -1.84 7.70
N THR A 74 -15.17 -1.55 8.64
CA THR A 74 -16.55 -2.05 8.66
C THR A 74 -17.40 -1.55 7.49
N LEU A 75 -16.95 -0.46 6.83
CA LEU A 75 -17.62 0.09 5.65
C LEU A 75 -17.28 -0.66 4.35
N SER A 76 -16.28 -1.56 4.38
CA SER A 76 -15.97 -2.34 3.19
C SER A 76 -17.08 -3.34 2.92
N THR A 77 -17.74 -3.20 1.76
CA THR A 77 -18.75 -4.16 1.32
C THR A 77 -18.11 -5.43 0.83
N VAL A 78 -18.51 -6.55 1.41
CA VAL A 78 -18.03 -7.86 1.03
C VAL A 78 -19.20 -8.70 0.55
N LYS A 79 -19.03 -9.32 -0.61
CA LYS A 79 -19.94 -10.39 -1.04
C LYS A 79 -19.38 -11.71 -0.52
N ASP A 80 -20.22 -12.54 0.11
CA ASP A 80 -19.79 -13.80 0.73
C ASP A 80 -19.04 -14.72 -0.23
N LYS A 81 -19.39 -14.70 -1.51
CA LYS A 81 -18.69 -15.48 -2.53
C LYS A 81 -17.24 -15.06 -2.76
N ASP A 82 -16.87 -13.84 -2.38
CA ASP A 82 -15.53 -13.29 -2.58
C ASP A 82 -14.57 -13.69 -1.45
N LEU A 83 -15.10 -14.21 -0.33
CA LEU A 83 -14.34 -14.60 0.87
C LEU A 83 -13.37 -15.76 0.65
N LYS A 84 -13.60 -16.58 -0.38
CA LYS A 84 -12.85 -17.81 -0.62
C LYS A 84 -11.65 -17.61 -1.54
N ILE A 85 -11.50 -16.43 -2.10
CA ILE A 85 -10.40 -16.15 -3.03
C ILE A 85 -9.22 -15.60 -2.26
N LEU A 86 -8.12 -16.35 -2.27
CA LEU A 86 -6.87 -15.92 -1.68
C LEU A 86 -6.18 -14.94 -2.61
N GLN A 87 -5.65 -13.87 -2.04
CA GLN A 87 -4.87 -12.88 -2.77
C GLN A 87 -3.48 -12.77 -2.13
N ASN A 88 -2.45 -12.95 -2.92
CA ASN A 88 -1.11 -12.64 -2.49
C ASN A 88 -0.97 -11.11 -2.37
N VAL A 89 -0.42 -10.66 -1.25
CA VAL A 89 -0.16 -9.25 -1.00
C VAL A 89 1.33 -8.99 -1.20
N TYR A 90 1.66 -8.08 -2.08
CA TYR A 90 3.03 -7.67 -2.34
C TYR A 90 3.28 -6.32 -1.70
N VAL A 91 4.31 -6.26 -0.89
CA VAL A 91 4.68 -5.07 -0.13
C VAL A 91 6.10 -4.68 -0.50
N SER A 92 6.27 -3.47 -0.97
CA SER A 92 7.57 -2.93 -1.40
C SER A 92 7.82 -1.57 -0.79
N GLU A 93 9.07 -1.19 -0.60
CA GLU A 93 9.44 0.14 -0.13
C GLU A 93 9.40 1.13 -1.30
N LEU A 94 8.94 2.37 -1.04
CA LEU A 94 9.06 3.46 -1.99
C LEU A 94 10.53 3.89 -2.12
N LYS A 95 10.96 4.21 -3.33
CA LYS A 95 12.32 4.76 -3.61
C LYS A 95 12.51 6.17 -3.09
N LYS A 96 11.42 6.91 -2.96
CA LYS A 96 11.38 8.30 -2.47
C LYS A 96 10.12 8.53 -1.64
N PRO A 97 10.16 9.42 -0.64
CA PRO A 97 8.99 9.78 0.15
C PRO A 97 7.87 10.36 -0.73
N LEU A 98 6.63 10.15 -0.30
CA LEU A 98 5.49 10.82 -0.91
C LEU A 98 5.50 12.30 -0.55
N ASP A 99 5.22 13.14 -1.51
CA ASP A 99 5.14 14.59 -1.36
C ASP A 99 3.68 15.02 -1.24
N SER A 100 3.33 15.66 -0.13
CA SER A 100 1.97 16.15 0.13
C SER A 100 1.52 17.28 -0.79
N THR A 101 2.42 17.88 -1.54
CA THR A 101 2.11 18.94 -2.50
C THR A 101 1.75 18.39 -3.89
N ILE A 102 1.98 17.11 -4.12
CA ILE A 102 1.73 16.44 -5.39
C ILE A 102 0.40 15.69 -5.30
N ILE A 103 -0.44 15.86 -6.28
CA ILE A 103 -1.66 15.06 -6.45
C ILE A 103 -1.27 13.78 -7.18
N TYR A 104 -1.33 12.65 -6.48
CA TYR A 104 -1.13 11.33 -7.06
C TYR A 104 -2.46 10.81 -7.61
N THR A 105 -2.46 10.46 -8.88
CA THR A 105 -3.64 9.96 -9.58
C THR A 105 -3.48 8.48 -9.94
N SER A 106 -4.52 7.89 -10.50
CA SER A 106 -4.50 6.52 -11.01
C SER A 106 -3.45 6.27 -12.11
N SER A 107 -2.89 7.32 -12.71
CA SER A 107 -1.77 7.22 -13.65
C SER A 107 -0.53 6.55 -13.05
N LEU A 108 -0.37 6.57 -11.71
CA LEU A 108 0.64 5.78 -11.00
C LEU A 108 0.48 4.27 -11.16
N SER A 109 -0.67 3.80 -11.63
CA SER A 109 -0.86 2.39 -11.98
C SER A 109 -0.11 2.00 -13.27
N ASN A 110 0.32 2.99 -14.07
CA ASN A 110 1.16 2.71 -15.24
C ASN A 110 2.54 2.21 -14.78
N PRO A 111 2.99 1.03 -15.23
CA PRO A 111 4.26 0.44 -14.80
C PRO A 111 5.47 1.35 -15.03
N GLU A 112 5.49 2.15 -16.09
CA GLU A 112 6.58 3.08 -16.39
C GLU A 112 6.68 4.17 -15.33
N VAL A 113 5.55 4.78 -14.97
CA VAL A 113 5.49 5.81 -13.94
C VAL A 113 5.74 5.21 -12.56
N LEU A 114 5.15 4.05 -12.28
CA LEU A 114 5.29 3.37 -10.99
C LEU A 114 6.75 3.00 -10.70
N ASN A 115 7.51 2.57 -11.71
CA ASN A 115 8.92 2.20 -11.55
C ASN A 115 9.82 3.35 -11.08
N GLU A 116 9.41 4.60 -11.24
CA GLU A 116 10.11 5.74 -10.66
C GLU A 116 9.97 5.80 -9.13
N TYR A 117 8.86 5.29 -8.61
CA TYR A 117 8.50 5.37 -7.19
C TYR A 117 8.77 4.08 -6.43
N VAL A 118 8.62 2.92 -7.07
CA VAL A 118 8.67 1.60 -6.43
C VAL A 118 9.57 0.66 -7.22
N ASP A 119 10.35 -0.14 -6.50
CA ASP A 119 11.01 -1.31 -7.06
C ASP A 119 10.19 -2.56 -6.68
N LEU A 120 9.32 -2.99 -7.59
CA LEU A 120 8.44 -4.13 -7.37
C LEU A 120 9.20 -5.47 -7.22
N SER A 121 10.47 -5.52 -7.60
CA SER A 121 11.31 -6.71 -7.42
C SER A 121 11.77 -6.88 -5.97
N LYS A 122 11.80 -5.80 -5.20
CA LYS A 122 12.23 -5.78 -3.80
C LYS A 122 11.02 -5.85 -2.87
N ARG A 123 10.80 -7.03 -2.34
CA ARG A 123 9.79 -7.26 -1.30
C ARG A 123 10.40 -7.03 0.07
N ILE A 124 9.64 -6.38 0.94
CA ILE A 124 10.08 -6.05 2.30
C ILE A 124 9.41 -6.91 3.38
N THR A 125 8.68 -7.94 2.98
CA THR A 125 8.03 -8.90 3.88
C THR A 125 8.87 -10.17 4.06
N ALA A 126 8.77 -10.83 5.20
CA ALA A 126 9.47 -12.08 5.50
C ALA A 126 9.03 -13.26 4.61
N GLY A 127 7.81 -13.19 4.09
CA GLY A 127 7.23 -14.12 3.12
C GLY A 127 6.24 -13.38 2.24
N ILE A 128 5.42 -14.08 1.49
CA ILE A 128 4.31 -13.46 0.74
C ILE A 128 3.06 -13.56 1.61
N PRO A 129 2.57 -12.44 2.18
CA PRO A 129 1.32 -12.45 2.91
C PRO A 129 0.17 -12.84 2.00
N VAL A 130 -0.76 -13.62 2.54
CA VAL A 130 -1.98 -14.02 1.83
C VAL A 130 -3.17 -13.45 2.55
N TYR A 131 -4.02 -12.76 1.83
CA TYR A 131 -5.27 -12.24 2.37
C TYR A 131 -6.46 -13.09 1.90
N SER A 132 -7.20 -13.63 2.85
CA SER A 132 -8.35 -14.51 2.61
C SER A 132 -9.70 -13.81 2.75
N GLY A 133 -9.70 -12.51 3.00
CA GLY A 133 -10.92 -11.76 3.26
C GLY A 133 -11.36 -11.74 4.72
N GLY A 134 -10.47 -12.07 5.65
CA GLY A 134 -10.71 -11.97 7.09
C GLY A 134 -10.81 -10.53 7.58
N ASP A 135 -10.93 -10.37 8.90
CA ASP A 135 -11.09 -9.05 9.52
C ASP A 135 -9.78 -8.30 9.71
N SER A 136 -8.65 -8.95 9.44
CA SER A 136 -7.34 -8.32 9.53
C SER A 136 -6.37 -8.84 8.48
N LEU A 137 -5.40 -8.00 8.13
CA LEU A 137 -4.19 -8.39 7.43
C LEU A 137 -3.03 -8.22 8.41
N SER A 138 -2.24 -9.26 8.63
CA SER A 138 -1.03 -9.17 9.42
C SER A 138 0.11 -9.99 8.81
N PHE A 139 1.33 -9.49 8.96
CA PHE A 139 2.55 -10.15 8.49
C PHE A 139 3.77 -9.56 9.17
N ASP A 140 4.89 -10.25 9.08
CA ASP A 140 6.19 -9.74 9.51
C ASP A 140 6.96 -9.14 8.33
N PHE A 141 7.59 -8.00 8.56
CA PHE A 141 8.58 -7.48 7.63
C PHE A 141 9.85 -8.34 7.65
N SER A 142 10.61 -8.28 6.57
CA SER A 142 11.94 -8.90 6.54
C SER A 142 12.86 -8.21 7.55
N MET A 143 13.80 -8.96 8.11
CA MET A 143 14.77 -8.41 9.06
C MET A 143 15.64 -7.33 8.42
N GLU A 144 15.99 -7.50 7.14
CA GLU A 144 16.72 -6.49 6.37
C GLU A 144 15.97 -5.15 6.32
N PHE A 145 14.67 -5.19 6.05
CA PHE A 145 13.84 -3.99 6.07
C PHE A 145 13.72 -3.40 7.47
N ALA A 146 13.52 -4.23 8.50
CA ALA A 146 13.39 -3.80 9.88
C ALA A 146 14.64 -3.05 10.37
N GLU A 147 15.82 -3.59 10.08
CA GLU A 147 17.11 -2.97 10.44
C GLU A 147 17.35 -1.67 9.66
N SER A 148 17.06 -1.67 8.36
CA SER A 148 17.15 -0.46 7.52
C SER A 148 16.19 0.64 8.00
N PHE A 149 14.96 0.28 8.35
CA PHE A 149 13.95 1.22 8.84
C PHE A 149 14.37 1.84 10.19
N ALA A 150 14.86 1.02 11.12
CA ALA A 150 15.36 1.50 12.41
C ALA A 150 16.57 2.43 12.24
N ALA A 151 17.50 2.12 11.33
CA ALA A 151 18.65 2.97 11.04
C ALA A 151 18.22 4.33 10.45
N LYS A 152 17.23 4.36 9.57
CA LYS A 152 16.67 5.62 9.01
C LYS A 152 16.01 6.47 10.10
N ILE A 153 15.29 5.86 11.05
CA ILE A 153 14.71 6.58 12.20
C ILE A 153 15.83 7.18 13.08
N ASP A 154 16.84 6.40 13.42
CA ASP A 154 17.96 6.85 14.23
C ASP A 154 18.72 8.01 13.55
N GLU A 155 18.96 7.90 12.25
CA GLU A 155 19.56 8.98 11.46
C GLU A 155 18.69 10.24 11.45
N ALA A 156 17.39 10.10 11.24
CA ALA A 156 16.45 11.23 11.25
C ALA A 156 16.40 11.92 12.61
N GLN A 157 16.43 11.16 13.71
CA GLN A 157 16.49 11.69 15.07
C GLN A 157 17.80 12.47 15.33
N ARG A 158 18.94 11.89 14.97
CA ARG A 158 20.25 12.55 15.15
C ARG A 158 20.37 13.82 14.31
N ALA A 159 19.75 13.87 13.15
CA ALA A 159 19.72 15.04 12.30
C ALA A 159 18.70 16.11 12.72
N GLY A 160 17.95 15.90 13.84
CA GLY A 160 16.90 16.80 14.29
C GLY A 160 15.70 16.89 13.35
N LYS A 161 15.44 15.83 12.57
CA LYS A 161 14.36 15.78 11.57
C LYS A 161 13.04 15.24 12.10
N MET A 162 13.00 14.96 13.40
CA MET A 162 11.81 14.45 14.09
C MET A 162 10.99 15.55 14.77
N ASP A 163 11.34 16.81 14.58
CA ASP A 163 10.70 17.99 15.16
C ASP A 163 9.26 18.19 14.69
N SER A 164 8.93 17.66 13.51
CA SER A 164 7.57 17.66 13.00
C SER A 164 7.30 16.43 12.12
N VAL A 165 6.02 16.02 12.08
CA VAL A 165 5.57 14.94 11.18
C VAL A 165 5.92 15.24 9.73
N SER A 166 5.79 16.49 9.29
CA SER A 166 6.12 16.89 7.93
C SER A 166 7.61 16.68 7.58
N ASN A 167 8.52 16.97 8.51
CA ASN A 167 9.94 16.75 8.31
C ASN A 167 10.29 15.25 8.32
N TYR A 168 9.71 14.51 9.26
CA TYR A 168 9.85 13.07 9.33
C TYR A 168 9.44 12.38 8.03
N LEU A 169 8.27 12.72 7.48
CA LEU A 169 7.73 12.12 6.25
C LEU A 169 8.61 12.35 5.01
N LYS A 170 9.45 13.39 5.02
CA LYS A 170 10.41 13.65 3.93
C LYS A 170 11.61 12.70 3.94
N HIS A 171 11.89 12.06 5.08
CA HIS A 171 13.08 11.21 5.26
C HIS A 171 12.77 9.73 5.24
N LEU A 172 11.53 9.35 5.53
CA LEU A 172 11.13 7.94 5.51
C LEU A 172 10.31 7.64 4.26
N PRO A 173 10.79 6.74 3.41
CA PRO A 173 10.03 6.24 2.29
C PRO A 173 8.74 5.58 2.77
N GLY A 174 7.70 5.70 1.98
CA GLY A 174 6.47 4.98 2.22
C GLY A 174 6.57 3.50 1.84
N ILE A 175 5.50 2.80 2.10
CA ILE A 175 5.31 1.39 1.78
C ILE A 175 4.19 1.27 0.75
N TYR A 176 4.43 0.51 -0.29
CA TYR A 176 3.49 0.26 -1.38
C TYR A 176 2.87 -1.13 -1.28
N PHE A 177 1.55 -1.20 -1.40
CA PHE A 177 0.77 -2.44 -1.37
C PHE A 177 0.12 -2.71 -2.71
N SER A 178 0.28 -3.94 -3.21
CA SER A 178 -0.41 -4.44 -4.39
C SER A 178 -0.80 -5.91 -4.20
N THR A 179 -1.65 -6.43 -5.07
CA THR A 179 -2.07 -7.84 -5.06
C THR A 179 -2.03 -8.42 -6.46
N ASP A 180 -2.02 -9.75 -6.54
CA ASP A 180 -2.28 -10.44 -7.80
C ASP A 180 -3.71 -10.16 -8.30
N ALA A 181 -3.85 -10.14 -9.62
CA ALA A 181 -5.16 -10.19 -10.24
C ALA A 181 -5.76 -11.61 -10.11
N PRO A 182 -7.06 -11.75 -9.82
CA PRO A 182 -7.70 -13.05 -9.80
C PRO A 182 -7.64 -13.72 -11.18
N THR A 183 -7.36 -15.02 -11.21
CA THR A 183 -7.32 -15.81 -12.44
C THR A 183 -8.72 -16.21 -12.96
N GLY A 184 -9.75 -16.04 -12.13
CA GLY A 184 -11.14 -16.31 -12.43
C GLY A 184 -12.06 -15.23 -11.87
N MET A 185 -13.38 -15.44 -12.02
CA MET A 185 -14.37 -14.53 -11.42
C MET A 185 -14.27 -14.52 -9.91
N GLY A 186 -14.30 -13.33 -9.33
CA GLY A 186 -14.23 -13.11 -7.90
C GLY A 186 -13.05 -12.24 -7.50
N GLY A 187 -12.63 -12.33 -6.25
CA GLY A 187 -11.63 -11.46 -5.64
C GLY A 187 -12.25 -10.43 -4.73
N ARG A 188 -11.42 -9.52 -4.23
CA ARG A 188 -11.86 -8.53 -3.26
C ARG A 188 -10.97 -7.31 -3.27
N ILE A 189 -11.60 -6.15 -3.12
CA ILE A 189 -10.94 -4.91 -2.74
C ILE A 189 -11.26 -4.63 -1.28
N ASN A 190 -10.24 -4.41 -0.47
CA ASN A 190 -10.30 -4.21 0.98
C ASN A 190 -9.91 -2.79 1.34
N MET A 191 -10.51 -2.31 2.42
CA MET A 191 -10.26 -0.99 2.97
C MET A 191 -10.00 -1.10 4.48
#